data_aa03d074c7f2d85ffa152b6c1761de65
#
_entry.id   aa03d074c7f2d85ffa152b6c1761de65
#
_cell.length_a   1.000
_cell.length_b   1.000
_cell.length_c   1.000
_cell.angle_alpha   90.00
_cell.angle_beta   90.00
_cell.angle_gamma   90.00
#
_symmetry.space_group_name_H-M   'P 1'
#
loop_
_entity.id
_entity.type
_entity.pdbx_description
1 polymer ?
#
loop_
_entity_poly.entity_id
_entity_poly.type
_entity_poly.pdbx_seq_one_letter_code
_entity_poly.pdbx_strand_id
1 'polypeptide(L)'
;MDTKILLENGTNELEVLEFVLDGYAYGINVAKVKEITPYQETVPVPHANPCIEGIFMPRERLITAIDLRNCLGRGVSKPGGLYIITNFNKLAIAFHVDAVRRIHRVSWENIIKPGAELFNEEESITTGIVKLEGRLVIILDFEKIVTDINPETGLRISEIDELGARGRSDVPILIAEDSVLLN
;
A
#
# COMPACT_ATOMS: atom_id res chain seq x y z
N MET A 1 -7.06 1.42 -18.60
CA MET A 1 -6.47 2.40 -18.92
C MET A 1 -5.10 2.26 -19.46
N ASP A 2 -4.23 1.62 -18.87
CA ASP A 2 -2.88 1.49 -19.35
C ASP A 2 -2.64 0.24 -20.20
N THR A 3 -3.72 -0.33 -20.73
CA THR A 3 -3.66 -1.45 -21.67
C THR A 3 -2.80 -1.13 -22.89
N LYS A 4 -2.80 0.13 -23.30
CA LYS A 4 -1.98 0.60 -24.42
C LYS A 4 -0.49 0.58 -24.07
N ILE A 5 -0.10 0.97 -22.86
CA ILE A 5 1.28 0.94 -22.40
C ILE A 5 1.77 -0.51 -22.27
N LEU A 6 0.92 -1.40 -21.77
CA LEU A 6 1.21 -2.82 -21.67
C LEU A 6 1.41 -3.48 -23.03
N LEU A 7 0.61 -3.08 -24.01
CA LEU A 7 0.75 -3.56 -25.39
C LEU A 7 2.04 -3.04 -26.06
N GLU A 8 2.42 -1.81 -25.77
CA GLU A 8 3.69 -1.24 -26.27
C GLU A 8 4.90 -1.96 -25.70
N ASN A 9 4.82 -2.44 -24.46
CA ASN A 9 5.88 -3.23 -23.82
C ASN A 9 5.84 -4.72 -24.19
N GLY A 10 4.89 -5.15 -25.02
CA GLY A 10 4.74 -6.53 -25.49
C GLY A 10 4.36 -7.55 -24.42
N THR A 11 3.98 -7.08 -23.22
CA THR A 11 3.55 -7.95 -22.13
C THR A 11 2.12 -7.63 -21.73
N ASN A 12 1.21 -8.58 -21.94
CA ASN A 12 -0.16 -8.53 -21.42
C ASN A 12 -0.25 -9.26 -20.06
N GLU A 13 0.79 -9.11 -19.25
CA GLU A 13 0.95 -9.83 -17.99
C GLU A 13 1.14 -8.88 -16.82
N LEU A 14 0.63 -9.29 -15.68
CA LEU A 14 0.86 -8.66 -14.38
C LEU A 14 1.76 -9.57 -13.55
N GLU A 15 2.78 -9.01 -12.92
CA GLU A 15 3.54 -9.72 -11.91
C GLU A 15 2.91 -9.51 -10.54
N VAL A 16 2.49 -10.60 -9.92
CA VAL A 16 1.80 -10.62 -8.63
C VAL A 16 2.68 -11.29 -7.59
N LEU A 17 3.00 -10.56 -6.53
CA LEU A 17 3.63 -11.13 -5.34
C LEU A 17 2.56 -11.79 -4.48
N GLU A 18 2.63 -13.10 -4.31
CA GLU A 18 1.73 -13.86 -3.44
C GLU A 18 2.22 -13.79 -2.00
N PHE A 19 1.33 -13.47 -1.10
CA PHE A 19 1.57 -13.47 0.33
C PHE A 19 0.42 -14.15 1.10
N VAL A 20 0.68 -14.49 2.34
CA VAL A 20 -0.28 -15.17 3.21
C VAL A 20 -0.67 -14.26 4.35
N LEU A 21 -1.95 -14.24 4.61
CA LEU A 21 -2.53 -13.54 5.74
C LEU A 21 -3.67 -14.39 6.32
N ASP A 22 -3.56 -14.75 7.59
CA ASP A 22 -4.54 -15.57 8.29
C ASP A 22 -4.89 -16.87 7.55
N GLY A 23 -3.88 -17.52 6.96
CA GLY A 23 -4.03 -18.78 6.21
C GLY A 23 -4.56 -18.62 4.78
N TYR A 24 -4.94 -17.43 4.35
CA TYR A 24 -5.44 -17.16 3.01
C TYR A 24 -4.37 -16.55 2.11
N ALA A 25 -4.48 -16.82 0.82
CA ALA A 25 -3.56 -16.29 -0.19
C ALA A 25 -4.08 -14.97 -0.76
N TYR A 26 -3.22 -13.97 -0.72
CA TYR A 26 -3.45 -12.64 -1.30
C TYR A 26 -2.32 -12.29 -2.25
N GLY A 27 -2.54 -11.30 -3.07
CA GLY A 27 -1.54 -10.80 -4.00
C GLY A 27 -1.46 -9.28 -4.05
N ILE A 28 -0.31 -8.80 -4.40
CA ILE A 28 -0.07 -7.39 -4.72
C ILE A 28 0.72 -7.30 -6.02
N ASN A 29 0.45 -6.27 -6.81
CA ASN A 29 1.26 -5.95 -7.98
C ASN A 29 2.72 -5.68 -7.55
N VAL A 30 3.66 -6.45 -8.09
CA VAL A 30 5.09 -6.33 -7.78
C VAL A 30 5.62 -4.92 -8.04
N ALA A 31 5.08 -4.23 -9.04
CA ALA A 31 5.47 -2.84 -9.35
C ALA A 31 5.25 -1.87 -8.18
N LYS A 32 4.38 -2.21 -7.23
CA LYS A 32 4.13 -1.41 -6.03
C LYS A 32 5.07 -1.77 -4.87
N VAL A 33 5.72 -2.91 -4.93
CA VAL A 33 6.60 -3.40 -3.87
C VAL A 33 7.98 -2.79 -4.03
N LYS A 34 8.47 -2.18 -2.99
CA LYS A 34 9.83 -1.67 -2.94
C LYS A 34 10.79 -2.64 -2.27
N GLU A 35 10.38 -3.18 -1.14
CA GLU A 35 11.24 -4.01 -0.29
C GLU A 35 10.38 -4.97 0.54
N ILE A 36 10.95 -6.11 0.90
CA ILE A 36 10.35 -7.04 1.86
C ILE A 36 11.36 -7.19 3.00
N THR A 37 10.91 -6.97 4.24
CA THR A 37 11.78 -7.03 5.41
C THR A 37 11.16 -7.91 6.48
N PRO A 38 11.97 -8.49 7.38
CA PRO A 38 11.45 -9.15 8.57
C PRO A 38 10.66 -8.19 9.45
N TYR A 39 9.72 -8.74 10.22
CA TYR A 39 8.99 -7.99 11.23
C TYR A 39 9.95 -7.26 12.18
N GLN A 40 9.59 -6.05 12.53
CA GLN A 40 10.23 -5.25 13.57
C GLN A 40 9.16 -4.70 14.51
N GLU A 41 9.49 -4.61 15.76
CA GLU A 41 8.59 -4.02 16.75
C GLU A 41 8.32 -2.55 16.43
N THR A 42 7.07 -2.16 16.49
CA THR A 42 6.63 -0.80 16.21
C THR A 42 6.32 -0.02 17.47
N VAL A 43 6.41 1.31 17.36
CA VAL A 43 5.95 2.22 18.40
C VAL A 43 4.52 2.64 18.06
N PRO A 44 3.53 2.37 18.91
CA PRO A 44 2.15 2.77 18.67
C PRO A 44 2.00 4.28 18.59
N VAL A 45 1.19 4.74 17.64
CA VAL A 45 0.88 6.17 17.49
C VAL A 45 -0.45 6.48 18.19
N PRO A 46 -0.46 7.41 19.17
CA PRO A 46 -1.69 7.79 19.86
C PRO A 46 -2.77 8.29 18.89
N HIS A 47 -4.01 7.89 19.11
CA HIS A 47 -5.18 8.28 18.32
C HIS A 47 -5.10 7.98 16.82
N ALA A 48 -4.21 7.08 16.41
CA ALA A 48 -4.14 6.63 15.03
C ALA A 48 -5.32 5.72 14.66
N ASN A 49 -5.56 5.59 13.34
CA ASN A 49 -6.55 4.64 12.84
C ASN A 49 -6.21 3.21 13.35
N PRO A 50 -7.19 2.38 13.73
CA PRO A 50 -6.95 1.02 14.23
C PRO A 50 -6.16 0.11 13.28
N CYS A 51 -6.18 0.41 11.98
CA CYS A 51 -5.37 -0.31 10.98
C CYS A 51 -3.88 0.01 11.07
N ILE A 52 -3.49 1.12 11.72
CA ILE A 52 -2.09 1.49 11.90
C ILE A 52 -1.53 0.72 13.09
N GLU A 53 -0.57 -0.16 12.83
CA GLU A 53 0.13 -0.92 13.86
C GLU A 53 1.05 -0.03 14.68
N GLY A 54 1.71 0.91 14.02
CA GLY A 54 2.64 1.84 14.64
C GLY A 54 3.65 2.39 13.64
N ILE A 55 4.74 2.91 14.16
CA ILE A 55 5.85 3.43 13.37
C ILE A 55 7.15 2.73 13.79
N PHE A 56 8.08 2.59 12.85
CA PHE A 56 9.43 2.13 13.11
C PHE A 56 10.42 2.84 12.20
N MET A 57 11.69 2.79 12.53
CA MET A 57 12.70 3.56 11.81
C MET A 57 13.93 2.71 11.51
N PRO A 58 13.89 1.88 10.46
CA PRO A 58 15.08 1.21 9.99
C PRO A 58 15.95 2.22 9.20
N ARG A 59 17.22 2.28 9.52
CA ARG A 59 18.19 3.11 8.78
C ARG A 59 17.76 4.60 8.61
N GLU A 60 17.33 5.22 9.68
CA GLU A 60 16.97 6.66 9.72
C GLU A 60 15.74 7.07 8.87
N ARG A 61 15.02 6.12 8.33
CA ARG A 61 13.79 6.39 7.57
C ARG A 61 12.57 5.99 8.37
N LEU A 62 11.69 6.95 8.64
CA LEU A 62 10.43 6.68 9.32
C LEU A 62 9.48 5.92 8.40
N ILE A 63 8.95 4.80 8.88
CA ILE A 63 8.00 3.96 8.16
C ILE A 63 6.76 3.77 9.03
N THR A 64 5.60 3.95 8.43
CA THR A 64 4.32 3.63 9.07
C THR A 64 3.96 2.19 8.74
N ALA A 65 3.71 1.39 9.78
CA ALA A 65 3.27 0.01 9.63
C ALA A 65 1.75 -0.08 9.70
N ILE A 66 1.17 -0.76 8.74
CA ILE A 66 -0.26 -1.07 8.66
C ILE A 66 -0.45 -2.55 8.98
N ASP A 67 -1.29 -2.82 9.95
CA ASP A 67 -1.77 -4.16 10.24
C ASP A 67 -2.81 -4.56 9.20
N LEU A 68 -2.37 -5.19 8.12
CA LEU A 68 -3.23 -5.59 7.03
C LEU A 68 -4.32 -6.56 7.47
N ARG A 69 -4.02 -7.44 8.41
CA ARG A 69 -4.98 -8.39 8.98
C ARG A 69 -6.14 -7.65 9.66
N ASN A 70 -5.83 -6.63 10.45
CA ASN A 70 -6.84 -5.81 11.10
C ASN A 70 -7.65 -4.98 10.08
N CYS A 71 -6.99 -4.46 9.03
CA CYS A 71 -7.68 -3.76 7.94
C CYS A 71 -8.73 -4.63 7.23
N LEU A 72 -8.45 -5.93 7.11
CA LEU A 72 -9.35 -6.89 6.47
C LEU A 72 -10.41 -7.45 7.44
N GLY A 73 -10.51 -6.92 8.66
CA GLY A 73 -11.48 -7.36 9.65
C GLY A 73 -11.22 -8.76 10.23
N ARG A 74 -9.96 -9.22 10.21
CA ARG A 74 -9.56 -10.55 10.67
C ARG A 74 -8.84 -10.56 12.02
N GLY A 75 -8.96 -9.45 12.75
CA GLY A 75 -8.30 -9.28 14.03
C GLY A 75 -6.87 -8.78 13.91
N VAL A 76 -6.27 -8.50 15.04
CA VAL A 76 -4.93 -7.92 15.14
C VAL A 76 -3.85 -8.95 14.82
N SER A 77 -2.85 -8.56 14.07
CA SER A 77 -1.69 -9.39 13.77
C SER A 77 -0.87 -9.68 15.03
N LYS A 78 -0.26 -10.85 15.06
CA LYS A 78 0.70 -11.22 16.10
C LYS A 78 2.10 -10.78 15.70
N PRO A 79 2.99 -10.55 16.67
CA PRO A 79 4.41 -10.32 16.38
C PRO A 79 5.00 -11.43 15.50
N GLY A 80 5.83 -11.07 14.55
CA GLY A 80 6.45 -11.98 13.60
C GLY A 80 5.96 -11.75 12.17
N GLY A 81 6.37 -12.61 11.26
CA GLY A 81 6.07 -12.46 9.85
C GLY A 81 6.97 -11.46 9.14
N LEU A 82 6.44 -10.79 8.15
CA LEU A 82 7.17 -9.90 7.25
C LEU A 82 6.44 -8.57 7.04
N TYR A 83 7.19 -7.56 6.64
CA TYR A 83 6.66 -6.33 6.10
C TYR A 83 6.87 -6.27 4.59
N ILE A 84 5.81 -5.98 3.86
CA ILE A 84 5.88 -5.56 2.45
C ILE A 84 5.91 -4.03 2.44
N ILE A 85 7.04 -3.45 2.07
CA ILE A 85 7.23 -2.00 2.07
C ILE A 85 6.93 -1.47 0.68
N THR A 86 6.06 -0.46 0.64
CA THR A 86 5.68 0.27 -0.56
C THR A 86 6.02 1.75 -0.40
N ASN A 87 6.19 2.43 -1.51
CA ASN A 87 6.23 3.89 -1.52
C ASN A 87 4.92 4.39 -2.11
N PHE A 88 4.20 5.11 -1.29
CA PHE A 88 2.99 5.80 -1.69
C PHE A 88 3.24 7.29 -1.58
N ASN A 89 3.42 7.96 -2.72
CA ASN A 89 3.63 9.40 -2.79
C ASN A 89 4.70 9.91 -1.83
N LYS A 90 5.89 9.31 -1.93
CA LYS A 90 7.06 9.58 -1.08
C LYS A 90 6.93 9.14 0.38
N LEU A 91 5.77 8.60 0.77
CA LEU A 91 5.60 7.97 2.08
C LEU A 91 5.98 6.51 2.01
N ALA A 92 6.83 6.08 2.92
CA ALA A 92 7.12 4.67 3.10
C ALA A 92 6.08 4.04 4.01
N ILE A 93 5.40 3.03 3.50
CA ILE A 93 4.36 2.31 4.23
C ILE A 93 4.68 0.83 4.19
N ALA A 94 4.67 0.21 5.35
CA ALA A 94 4.90 -1.22 5.51
C ALA A 94 3.57 -1.93 5.81
N PHE A 95 3.27 -2.96 5.06
CA PHE A 95 2.09 -3.80 5.29
C PHE A 95 2.53 -5.09 5.97
N HIS A 96 2.01 -5.32 7.16
CA HIS A 96 2.31 -6.50 7.95
C HIS A 96 1.57 -7.72 7.39
N VAL A 97 2.30 -8.76 7.03
CA VAL A 97 1.79 -10.03 6.50
C VAL A 97 2.42 -11.20 7.24
N ASP A 98 1.77 -12.37 7.18
CA ASP A 98 2.27 -13.56 7.88
C ASP A 98 3.47 -14.18 7.16
N ALA A 99 3.40 -14.25 5.84
CA ALA A 99 4.47 -14.81 4.99
C ALA A 99 4.36 -14.27 3.57
N VAL A 100 5.47 -14.29 2.87
CA VAL A 100 5.54 -14.05 1.42
C VAL A 100 5.91 -15.36 0.74
N ARG A 101 5.24 -15.68 -0.37
CA ARG A 101 5.52 -16.90 -1.12
C ARG A 101 6.40 -16.63 -2.33
N ARG A 102 5.80 -16.32 -3.45
CA ARG A 102 6.52 -16.16 -4.72
C ARG A 102 5.84 -15.14 -5.64
N ILE A 103 6.54 -14.77 -6.69
CA ILE A 103 6.00 -13.92 -7.74
C ILE A 103 5.44 -14.80 -8.84
N HIS A 104 4.22 -14.48 -9.27
CA HIS A 104 3.53 -15.12 -10.38
C HIS A 104 3.38 -14.14 -11.54
N ARG A 105 3.58 -14.61 -12.75
CA ARG A 105 3.18 -13.87 -13.95
C ARG A 105 1.78 -14.31 -14.35
N VAL A 106 0.87 -13.36 -14.44
CA VAL A 106 -0.55 -13.60 -14.68
C VAL A 106 -1.00 -12.77 -15.87
N SER A 107 -1.61 -13.42 -16.84
CA SER A 107 -2.27 -12.68 -17.92
C SER A 107 -3.48 -11.90 -17.37
N TRP A 108 -3.66 -10.68 -17.85
CA TRP A 108 -4.83 -9.88 -17.50
C TRP A 108 -6.16 -10.57 -17.80
N GLU A 109 -6.17 -11.42 -18.83
CA GLU A 109 -7.34 -12.22 -19.22
C GLU A 109 -7.75 -13.24 -18.14
N ASN A 110 -6.81 -13.67 -17.31
CA ASN A 110 -7.04 -14.63 -16.22
C ASN A 110 -7.45 -13.96 -14.91
N ILE A 111 -7.45 -12.64 -14.87
CA ILE A 111 -7.86 -11.89 -13.67
C ILE A 111 -9.35 -11.61 -13.75
N ILE A 112 -10.09 -12.21 -12.81
CA ILE A 112 -11.52 -12.04 -12.68
C ILE A 112 -11.77 -10.81 -11.81
N LYS A 113 -12.52 -9.85 -12.33
CA LYS A 113 -13.00 -8.75 -11.50
C LYS A 113 -14.18 -9.22 -10.65
N PRO A 114 -14.21 -8.88 -9.37
CA PRO A 114 -15.36 -9.19 -8.53
C PRO A 114 -16.61 -8.55 -9.16
N GLY A 115 -17.69 -9.32 -9.23
CA GLY A 115 -18.95 -8.81 -9.81
C GLY A 115 -19.54 -7.66 -8.98
N ALA A 116 -19.96 -6.60 -9.63
CA ALA A 116 -20.58 -5.42 -9.00
C ALA A 116 -21.83 -5.74 -8.16
N GLU A 117 -22.43 -6.90 -8.40
CA GLU A 117 -23.62 -7.36 -7.67
C GLU A 117 -23.35 -7.75 -6.22
N LEU A 118 -22.11 -8.16 -5.91
CA LEU A 118 -21.71 -8.65 -4.59
C LEU A 118 -20.73 -7.73 -3.89
N PHE A 119 -20.05 -6.87 -4.65
CA PHE A 119 -19.05 -5.97 -4.12
C PHE A 119 -19.32 -4.57 -4.65
N ASN A 120 -19.35 -3.60 -3.76
CA ASN A 120 -19.37 -2.21 -4.17
C ASN A 120 -18.02 -1.85 -4.77
N GLU A 121 -17.94 -1.67 -6.08
CA GLU A 121 -16.67 -1.42 -6.79
C GLU A 121 -15.93 -0.20 -6.24
N GLU A 122 -16.65 0.82 -5.81
CA GLU A 122 -16.06 2.05 -5.27
C GLU A 122 -15.43 1.85 -3.89
N GLU A 123 -15.94 0.91 -3.10
CA GLU A 123 -15.43 0.61 -1.76
C GLU A 123 -14.49 -0.59 -1.73
N SER A 124 -14.39 -1.34 -2.83
CA SER A 124 -13.60 -2.56 -2.87
C SER A 124 -12.10 -2.28 -2.90
N ILE A 125 -11.40 -2.86 -1.95
CA ILE A 125 -9.92 -2.92 -1.94
C ILE A 125 -9.38 -4.08 -2.78
N THR A 126 -10.25 -4.83 -3.45
CA THR A 126 -9.90 -5.96 -4.29
C THR A 126 -9.84 -5.51 -5.75
N THR A 127 -8.68 -5.60 -6.37
CA THR A 127 -8.50 -5.28 -7.80
C THR A 127 -8.87 -6.44 -8.70
N GLY A 128 -8.76 -7.66 -8.22
CA GLY A 128 -9.09 -8.86 -8.98
C GLY A 128 -8.89 -10.13 -8.20
N ILE A 129 -9.35 -11.22 -8.78
CA ILE A 129 -9.18 -12.58 -8.27
C ILE A 129 -8.54 -13.43 -9.36
N VAL A 130 -7.54 -14.19 -9.00
CA VAL A 130 -6.87 -15.09 -9.93
C VAL A 130 -6.71 -16.48 -9.33
N LYS A 131 -6.79 -17.50 -10.17
CA LYS A 131 -6.52 -18.87 -9.75
C LYS A 131 -5.06 -19.22 -10.04
N LEU A 132 -4.31 -19.46 -8.98
CA LEU A 132 -2.89 -19.81 -9.06
C LEU A 132 -2.67 -21.15 -8.39
N GLU A 133 -2.07 -22.09 -9.10
CA GLU A 133 -1.73 -23.41 -8.56
C GLU A 133 -2.89 -24.10 -7.81
N GLY A 134 -4.10 -23.98 -8.36
CA GLY A 134 -5.31 -24.61 -7.81
C GLY A 134 -6.00 -23.84 -6.69
N ARG A 135 -5.46 -22.72 -6.23
CA ARG A 135 -6.08 -21.89 -5.19
C ARG A 135 -6.42 -20.49 -5.70
N LEU A 136 -7.40 -19.87 -5.07
CA LEU A 136 -7.78 -18.51 -5.37
C LEU A 136 -6.89 -17.55 -4.61
N VAL A 137 -6.39 -16.54 -5.32
CA VAL A 137 -5.59 -15.45 -4.79
C VAL A 137 -6.32 -14.15 -5.05
N ILE A 138 -6.59 -13.39 -4.00
CA ILE A 138 -7.24 -12.08 -4.08
C ILE A 138 -6.16 -11.02 -4.20
N ILE A 139 -6.17 -10.27 -5.30
CA ILE A 139 -5.24 -9.18 -5.53
C ILE A 139 -5.77 -7.92 -4.86
N LEU A 140 -5.00 -7.37 -3.94
CA LEU A 140 -5.36 -6.20 -3.16
C LEU A 140 -4.77 -4.91 -3.73
N ASP A 141 -5.51 -3.83 -3.59
CA ASP A 141 -5.07 -2.47 -3.88
C ASP A 141 -4.57 -1.79 -2.60
N PHE A 142 -3.26 -1.80 -2.41
CA PHE A 142 -2.64 -1.20 -1.22
C PHE A 142 -2.80 0.32 -1.18
N GLU A 143 -2.85 0.98 -2.33
CA GLU A 143 -3.09 2.42 -2.41
C GLU A 143 -4.49 2.78 -1.92
N LYS A 144 -5.48 1.98 -2.30
CA LYS A 144 -6.85 2.15 -1.82
C LYS A 144 -6.94 1.94 -0.31
N ILE A 145 -6.25 0.94 0.23
CA ILE A 145 -6.19 0.71 1.68
C ILE A 145 -5.63 1.93 2.41
N VAL A 146 -4.53 2.50 1.92
CA VAL A 146 -3.94 3.71 2.52
C VAL A 146 -4.89 4.89 2.44
N THR A 147 -5.54 5.09 1.31
CA THR A 147 -6.52 6.17 1.11
C THR A 147 -7.73 6.02 2.03
N ASP A 148 -8.20 4.81 2.25
CA ASP A 148 -9.32 4.54 3.16
C ASP A 148 -8.94 4.80 4.64
N ILE A 149 -7.69 4.55 5.00
CA ILE A 149 -7.17 4.86 6.35
C ILE A 149 -7.06 6.37 6.56
N ASN A 150 -6.58 7.08 5.57
CA ASN A 150 -6.44 8.53 5.60
C ASN A 150 -6.85 9.16 4.27
N PRO A 151 -8.12 9.54 4.11
CA PRO A 151 -8.62 10.17 2.89
C PRO A 151 -7.89 11.46 2.50
N GLU A 152 -7.36 12.20 3.48
CA GLU A 152 -6.58 13.41 3.23
C GLU A 152 -5.25 13.12 2.51
N THR A 153 -4.72 11.91 2.64
CA THR A 153 -3.49 11.52 1.94
C THR A 153 -3.68 11.57 0.43
N GLY A 154 -4.84 11.17 -0.07
CA GLY A 154 -5.19 11.27 -1.49
C GLY A 154 -5.31 12.70 -2.00
N LEU A 155 -5.89 13.59 -1.19
CA LEU A 155 -6.11 14.99 -1.57
C LEU A 155 -4.84 15.83 -1.52
N ARG A 156 -4.01 15.66 -0.51
CA ARG A 156 -2.72 16.36 -0.40
C ARG A 156 -1.75 16.05 -1.52
N ILE A 157 -1.91 14.90 -2.15
CA ILE A 157 -1.07 14.46 -3.24
C ILE A 157 -1.37 15.23 -4.51
N SER A 158 -2.65 15.39 -4.85
CA SER A 158 -3.05 16.19 -6.00
C SER A 158 -2.66 17.67 -5.82
N GLU A 159 -2.76 18.18 -4.59
CA GLU A 159 -2.34 19.54 -4.27
C GLU A 159 -0.82 19.73 -4.37
N ILE A 160 -0.02 18.75 -3.93
CA ILE A 160 1.44 18.82 -4.01
C ILE A 160 1.91 18.73 -5.46
N ASP A 161 1.30 17.87 -6.26
CA ASP A 161 1.61 17.76 -7.69
C ASP A 161 1.23 19.03 -8.46
N GLU A 162 0.09 19.65 -8.13
CA GLU A 162 -0.31 20.93 -8.70
C GLU A 162 0.60 22.07 -8.25
N LEU A 163 1.03 22.09 -7.00
CA LEU A 163 1.97 23.08 -6.47
C LEU A 163 3.38 22.89 -7.05
N GLY A 164 3.80 21.67 -7.28
CA GLY A 164 5.05 21.36 -7.96
C GLY A 164 5.08 21.84 -9.40
N ALA A 165 3.94 21.85 -10.08
CA ALA A 165 3.79 22.31 -11.45
C ALA A 165 3.75 23.86 -11.58
N ARG A 166 3.43 24.56 -10.49
CA ARG A 166 3.32 26.04 -10.48
C ARG A 166 4.64 26.80 -10.25
N GLY A 167 5.73 26.10 -10.22
CA GLY A 167 7.04 26.71 -10.01
C GLY A 167 7.31 27.10 -8.55
N ARG A 168 8.57 27.08 -8.21
CA ARG A 168 9.03 27.49 -6.89
C ARG A 168 8.66 28.96 -6.66
N SER A 169 7.78 29.22 -5.71
CA SER A 169 7.67 30.55 -5.19
C SER A 169 8.94 30.85 -4.39
N ASP A 170 9.64 31.89 -4.74
CA ASP A 170 10.81 32.34 -3.99
C ASP A 170 10.44 33.01 -2.66
N VAL A 171 9.22 32.78 -2.19
CA VAL A 171 8.80 33.30 -0.88
C VAL A 171 9.52 32.48 0.17
N PRO A 172 10.42 33.11 0.94
CA PRO A 172 11.08 32.41 2.03
C PRO A 172 10.03 31.88 3.02
N ILE A 173 10.12 30.63 3.35
CA ILE A 173 9.26 30.03 4.35
C ILE A 173 9.69 30.57 5.71
N LEU A 174 8.90 31.49 6.24
CA LEU A 174 9.16 32.15 7.52
C LEU A 174 8.95 31.26 8.74
N ILE A 175 8.62 30.00 8.54
CA ILE A 175 8.37 29.03 9.60
C ILE A 175 9.58 28.90 10.56
N ALA A 176 10.77 29.05 10.03
CA ALA A 176 11.99 28.98 10.85
C ALA A 176 12.12 30.16 11.85
N GLU A 177 11.45 31.26 11.62
CA GLU A 177 11.48 32.43 12.50
C GLU A 177 10.63 32.23 13.74
N ASP A 178 9.56 31.48 13.64
CA ASP A 178 8.70 31.21 14.80
C ASP A 178 9.42 30.39 15.87
N SER A 179 10.36 29.57 15.47
CA SER A 179 11.16 28.79 16.42
C SER A 179 12.14 29.67 17.22
N VAL A 180 12.55 30.79 16.66
CA VAL A 180 13.45 31.74 17.33
C VAL A 180 12.70 32.56 18.38
N LEU A 181 11.44 32.84 18.15
CA LEU A 181 10.61 33.60 19.07
C LEU A 181 10.21 32.83 20.33
N LEU A 182 10.40 31.54 20.35
CA LEU A 182 10.10 30.66 21.47
C LEU A 182 11.26 30.56 22.49
N ASN A 183 12.37 31.21 22.26
CA ASN A 183 13.53 31.23 23.15
C ASN A 183 13.47 32.37 24.13
#